data_855cb6f33d23082d1a52d44c5d4c8a63
#
_entry.id   855cb6f33d23082d1a52d44c5d4c8a63
#
_cell.length_a   1.000
_cell.length_b   1.000
_cell.length_c   1.000
_cell.angle_alpha   90.00
_cell.angle_beta   90.00
_cell.angle_gamma   90.00
#
_symmetry.space_group_name_H-M   'P 1'
#
loop_
_entity.id
_entity.type
_entity.pdbx_description
1 polymer ?
#
loop_
_entity_poly.entity_id
_entity_poly.type
_entity_poly.pdbx_seq_one_letter_code
_entity_poly.pdbx_strand_id
1 'polypeptide(L)'
;MRILVVEDNALIAFDVADALRQVGFEVVGPATTLDEAIDLVDLEAPDGAILDIDMGRSETTFDLARRLVADGKVVMFLTGHSAAVLALPEDLQTVRRFLKPYDRHEVMDEFAKLI
;
A
#
# COMPACT_ATOMS: atom_id res chain seq x y z
N MET A 1 14.64 2.32 5.24
CA MET A 1 13.19 2.63 5.35
C MET A 1 12.39 1.34 5.25
N ARG A 2 11.43 1.17 6.12
CA ARG A 2 10.62 -0.05 6.25
C ARG A 2 9.23 0.20 5.68
N ILE A 3 8.83 -0.61 4.71
CA ILE A 3 7.60 -0.40 3.92
C ILE A 3 6.65 -1.57 4.12
N LEU A 4 5.44 -1.27 4.57
CA LEU A 4 4.36 -2.24 4.68
C LEU A 4 3.75 -2.47 3.30
N VAL A 5 3.52 -3.74 2.96
CA VAL A 5 2.79 -4.12 1.74
C VAL A 5 1.49 -4.79 2.15
N VAL A 6 0.37 -4.28 1.66
CA VAL A 6 -0.97 -4.82 1.92
C VAL A 6 -1.67 -5.09 0.59
N GLU A 7 -1.94 -6.36 0.30
CA GLU A 7 -2.53 -6.80 -0.96
C GLU A 7 -3.16 -8.17 -0.75
N ASP A 8 -4.43 -8.33 -1.07
CA ASP A 8 -5.14 -9.60 -0.86
C ASP A 8 -4.74 -10.69 -1.85
N ASN A 9 -4.23 -10.33 -3.02
CA ASN A 9 -3.68 -11.30 -3.96
C ASN A 9 -2.22 -11.59 -3.60
N ALA A 10 -1.95 -12.81 -3.14
CA ALA A 10 -0.62 -13.20 -2.66
C ALA A 10 0.48 -13.05 -3.71
N LEU A 11 0.20 -13.38 -4.97
CA LEU A 11 1.20 -13.26 -6.04
C LEU A 11 1.60 -11.80 -6.27
N ILE A 12 0.63 -10.90 -6.27
CA ILE A 12 0.88 -9.47 -6.42
C ILE A 12 1.63 -8.94 -5.18
N ALA A 13 1.21 -9.36 -3.99
CA ALA A 13 1.84 -8.95 -2.74
C ALA A 13 3.33 -9.32 -2.72
N PHE A 14 3.67 -10.55 -3.10
CA PHE A 14 5.06 -10.99 -3.15
C PHE A 14 5.87 -10.30 -4.24
N ASP A 15 5.25 -10.00 -5.40
CA ASP A 15 5.93 -9.27 -6.46
C ASP A 15 6.29 -7.84 -6.04
N VAL A 16 5.37 -7.14 -5.41
CA VAL A 16 5.62 -5.79 -4.88
C VAL A 16 6.70 -5.82 -3.80
N ALA A 17 6.61 -6.79 -2.88
CA ALA A 17 7.60 -6.95 -1.82
C ALA A 17 9.01 -7.19 -2.39
N ASP A 18 9.11 -8.06 -3.39
CA ASP A 18 10.39 -8.36 -4.04
C ASP A 18 10.95 -7.11 -4.74
N ALA A 19 10.10 -6.36 -5.45
CA ALA A 19 10.52 -5.12 -6.09
C ALA A 19 11.07 -4.10 -5.08
N LEU A 20 10.42 -3.94 -3.93
CA LEU A 20 10.89 -3.07 -2.86
C LEU A 20 12.27 -3.48 -2.35
N ARG A 21 12.46 -4.78 -2.11
CA ARG A 21 13.75 -5.30 -1.65
C ARG A 21 14.86 -5.07 -2.65
N GLN A 22 14.56 -5.21 -3.94
CA GLN A 22 15.53 -5.00 -5.01
C GLN A 22 16.03 -3.56 -5.08
N VAL A 23 15.23 -2.60 -4.67
CA VAL A 23 15.65 -1.18 -4.64
C VAL A 23 16.11 -0.74 -3.25
N GLY A 24 16.31 -1.67 -2.32
CA GLY A 24 16.96 -1.41 -1.04
C GLY A 24 16.04 -1.15 0.15
N PHE A 25 14.73 -1.29 0.01
CA PHE A 25 13.82 -1.15 1.15
C PHE A 25 13.71 -2.45 1.96
N GLU A 26 13.46 -2.31 3.24
CA GLU A 26 13.00 -3.42 4.07
C GLU A 26 11.48 -3.54 3.94
N VAL A 27 10.98 -4.76 3.86
CA VAL A 27 9.54 -5.02 3.73
C VAL A 27 8.97 -5.48 5.06
N VAL A 28 7.86 -4.85 5.45
CA VAL A 28 7.01 -5.30 6.54
C VAL A 28 5.84 -6.06 5.93
N GLY A 29 5.64 -7.30 6.31
CA GLY A 29 4.68 -8.19 5.67
C GLY A 29 5.32 -8.99 4.53
N PRO A 30 4.66 -9.19 3.38
CA PRO A 30 3.36 -8.60 3.02
C PRO A 30 2.19 -9.14 3.83
N ALA A 31 1.19 -8.29 4.03
CA ALA A 31 -0.08 -8.67 4.62
C ALA A 31 -1.12 -8.92 3.53
N THR A 32 -1.84 -10.02 3.62
CA THR A 32 -2.89 -10.37 2.66
C THR A 32 -4.29 -10.16 3.22
N THR A 33 -4.40 -9.78 4.49
CA THR A 33 -5.65 -9.41 5.13
C THR A 33 -5.50 -8.06 5.85
N LEU A 34 -6.64 -7.38 6.04
CA LEU A 34 -6.64 -6.11 6.74
C LEU A 34 -6.23 -6.27 8.22
N ASP A 35 -6.71 -7.32 8.89
CA ASP A 35 -6.36 -7.58 10.29
C ASP A 35 -4.84 -7.77 10.47
N GLU A 36 -4.22 -8.54 9.57
CA GLU A 36 -2.78 -8.75 9.59
C GLU A 36 -2.03 -7.43 9.38
N ALA A 37 -2.53 -6.59 8.45
CA ALA A 37 -1.94 -5.28 8.17
C ALA A 37 -1.99 -4.37 9.40
N ILE A 38 -3.12 -4.33 10.10
CA ILE A 38 -3.29 -3.53 11.32
C ILE A 38 -2.31 -4.00 12.40
N ASP A 39 -2.20 -5.31 12.61
CA ASP A 39 -1.27 -5.89 13.58
C ASP A 39 0.17 -5.51 13.25
N LEU A 40 0.56 -5.55 11.97
CA LEU A 40 1.91 -5.19 11.57
C LEU A 40 2.21 -3.70 11.76
N VAL A 41 1.23 -2.82 11.56
CA VAL A 41 1.41 -1.40 11.85
C VAL A 41 1.67 -1.19 13.34
N ASP A 42 0.92 -1.88 14.19
CA ASP A 42 1.10 -1.76 15.65
C ASP A 42 2.44 -2.31 16.14
N LEU A 43 2.87 -3.45 15.58
CA LEU A 43 4.08 -4.14 16.04
C LEU A 43 5.37 -3.58 15.44
N GLU A 44 5.32 -3.19 14.18
CA GLU A 44 6.54 -2.91 13.39
C GLU A 44 6.74 -1.43 13.10
N ALA A 45 5.73 -0.60 13.29
CA ALA A 45 5.77 0.84 13.04
C ALA A 45 6.47 1.18 11.70
N PRO A 46 5.91 0.77 10.55
CA PRO A 46 6.56 1.02 9.26
C PRO A 46 6.67 2.51 8.95
N ASP A 47 7.64 2.87 8.12
CA ASP A 47 7.86 4.25 7.68
C ASP A 47 6.95 4.65 6.52
N GLY A 48 6.46 3.68 5.78
CA GLY A 48 5.56 3.90 4.66
C GLY A 48 4.79 2.63 4.32
N ALA A 49 3.88 2.73 3.35
CA ALA A 49 3.07 1.60 2.94
C ALA A 49 2.64 1.70 1.48
N ILE A 50 2.54 0.54 0.84
CA ILE A 50 1.85 0.35 -0.43
C ILE A 50 0.62 -0.50 -0.13
N LEU A 51 -0.56 0.07 -0.37
CA LEU A 51 -1.84 -0.51 0.03
C LEU A 51 -2.74 -0.76 -1.18
N ASP A 52 -3.27 -1.97 -1.30
CA ASP A 52 -4.44 -2.18 -2.14
C ASP A 52 -5.63 -1.49 -1.48
N ILE A 53 -6.54 -0.93 -2.27
CA ILE A 53 -7.74 -0.27 -1.71
C ILE A 53 -8.75 -1.30 -1.26
N ASP A 54 -9.09 -2.25 -2.13
CA ASP A 54 -10.14 -3.25 -1.90
C ASP A 54 -9.52 -4.56 -1.42
N MET A 55 -9.84 -4.93 -0.19
CA MET A 55 -9.35 -6.15 0.44
C MET A 55 -10.38 -7.29 0.43
N GLY A 56 -11.45 -7.15 -0.37
CA GLY A 56 -12.55 -8.10 -0.40
C GLY A 56 -13.49 -7.93 0.79
N ARG A 57 -14.65 -8.62 0.75
CA ARG A 57 -15.66 -8.59 1.82
C ARG A 57 -16.11 -7.18 2.21
N SER A 58 -16.13 -6.27 1.24
CA SER A 58 -16.45 -4.85 1.49
C SER A 58 -15.47 -4.14 2.43
N GLU A 59 -14.31 -4.71 2.67
CA GLU A 59 -13.24 -4.08 3.47
C GLU A 59 -12.36 -3.22 2.57
N THR A 60 -11.94 -2.06 3.09
CA THR A 60 -10.99 -1.18 2.40
C THR A 60 -9.83 -0.85 3.33
N THR A 61 -8.75 -0.34 2.74
CA THR A 61 -7.58 0.14 3.49
C THR A 61 -7.67 1.62 3.84
N PHE A 62 -8.82 2.25 3.68
CA PHE A 62 -8.96 3.70 3.88
C PHE A 62 -8.61 4.14 5.30
N ASP A 63 -9.13 3.48 6.31
CA ASP A 63 -8.85 3.85 7.71
C ASP A 63 -7.38 3.63 8.05
N LEU A 64 -6.79 2.57 7.54
CA LEU A 64 -5.36 2.31 7.73
C LEU A 64 -4.52 3.40 7.05
N ALA A 65 -4.91 3.81 5.84
CA ALA A 65 -4.24 4.90 5.12
C ALA A 65 -4.34 6.22 5.90
N ARG A 66 -5.51 6.55 6.44
CA ARG A 66 -5.71 7.75 7.26
C ARG A 66 -4.79 7.75 8.48
N ARG A 67 -4.70 6.61 9.17
CA ARG A 67 -3.83 6.44 10.33
C ARG A 67 -2.37 6.70 9.97
N LEU A 68 -1.89 6.10 8.87
CA LEU A 68 -0.51 6.24 8.43
C LEU A 68 -0.21 7.68 7.99
N VAL A 69 -1.11 8.30 7.24
CA VAL A 69 -0.97 9.69 6.82
C VAL A 69 -0.93 10.63 8.03
N ALA A 70 -1.80 10.42 9.01
CA ALA A 70 -1.82 11.21 10.24
C ALA A 70 -0.52 11.10 11.03
N ASP A 71 0.16 9.95 10.95
CA ASP A 71 1.46 9.72 11.59
C ASP A 71 2.63 10.21 10.74
N GLY A 72 2.38 10.90 9.64
CA GLY A 72 3.41 11.42 8.75
C GLY A 72 4.10 10.38 7.88
N LYS A 73 3.48 9.21 7.72
CA LYS A 73 4.05 8.12 6.92
C LYS A 73 3.74 8.30 5.44
N VAL A 74 4.60 7.76 4.59
CA VAL A 74 4.42 7.77 3.14
C VAL A 74 3.44 6.67 2.76
N VAL A 75 2.41 7.01 1.99
CA VAL A 75 1.39 6.04 1.55
C VAL A 75 1.17 6.14 0.06
N MET A 76 1.11 4.98 -0.61
CA MET A 76 0.69 4.88 -2.00
C MET A 76 -0.34 3.77 -2.13
N PHE A 77 -1.44 4.05 -2.81
CA PHE A 77 -2.41 3.02 -3.18
C PHE A 77 -1.99 2.34 -4.49
N LEU A 78 -2.16 1.03 -4.52
CA LEU A 78 -2.02 0.22 -5.72
C LEU A 78 -3.35 -0.48 -5.95
N THR A 79 -4.11 -0.06 -6.97
CA THR A 79 -5.50 -0.50 -7.14
C THR A 79 -5.76 -1.01 -8.55
N GLY A 80 -6.60 -2.05 -8.66
CA GLY A 80 -7.01 -2.62 -9.94
C GLY A 80 -8.29 -2.05 -10.53
N HIS A 81 -8.97 -1.16 -9.81
CA HIS A 81 -10.30 -0.69 -10.21
C HIS A 81 -10.38 0.83 -10.30
N SER A 82 -10.77 1.33 -11.49
CA SER A 82 -11.09 2.74 -11.66
C SER A 82 -12.27 3.17 -10.78
N ALA A 83 -13.24 2.28 -10.55
CA ALA A 83 -14.36 2.53 -9.65
C ALA A 83 -13.91 2.78 -8.21
N ALA A 84 -12.91 2.04 -7.71
CA ALA A 84 -12.36 2.25 -6.39
C ALA A 84 -11.66 3.62 -6.28
N VAL A 85 -11.00 4.07 -7.35
CA VAL A 85 -10.40 5.40 -7.41
C VAL A 85 -11.47 6.49 -7.36
N LEU A 86 -12.59 6.29 -8.06
CA LEU A 86 -13.70 7.23 -8.06
C LEU A 86 -14.43 7.29 -6.72
N ALA A 87 -14.41 6.19 -5.96
CA ALA A 87 -15.00 6.09 -4.63
C ALA A 87 -14.06 6.54 -3.51
N LEU A 88 -12.88 7.06 -3.84
CA LEU A 88 -11.90 7.49 -2.87
C LEU A 88 -12.45 8.63 -2.02
N PRO A 89 -12.41 8.54 -0.67
CA PRO A 89 -12.84 9.62 0.20
C PRO A 89 -12.08 10.92 -0.08
N GLU A 90 -12.74 12.04 0.13
CA GLU A 90 -12.18 13.36 -0.17
C GLU A 90 -10.84 13.59 0.54
N ASP A 91 -10.72 13.18 1.79
CA ASP A 91 -9.50 13.34 2.58
C ASP A 91 -8.32 12.48 2.10
N LEU A 92 -8.57 11.49 1.24
CA LEU A 92 -7.54 10.62 0.69
C LEU A 92 -7.23 10.89 -0.78
N GLN A 93 -7.87 11.87 -1.41
CA GLN A 93 -7.68 12.14 -2.83
C GLN A 93 -6.29 12.66 -3.18
N THR A 94 -5.56 13.19 -2.23
CA THR A 94 -4.17 13.62 -2.42
C THR A 94 -3.15 12.49 -2.25
N VAL A 95 -3.58 11.33 -1.75
CA VAL A 95 -2.71 10.16 -1.63
C VAL A 95 -2.39 9.63 -3.02
N ARG A 96 -1.11 9.40 -3.28
CA ARG A 96 -0.66 8.86 -4.56
C ARG A 96 -1.26 7.49 -4.81
N ARG A 97 -1.68 7.24 -6.04
CA ARG A 97 -2.24 5.95 -6.45
C ARG A 97 -1.66 5.52 -7.79
N PHE A 98 -1.54 4.21 -7.95
CA PHE A 98 -1.06 3.60 -9.17
C PHE A 98 -2.05 2.51 -9.58
N LEU A 99 -2.43 2.47 -10.85
CA LEU A 99 -3.42 1.52 -11.36
C LEU A 99 -2.78 0.22 -11.83
N LYS A 100 -3.41 -0.91 -11.49
CA LYS A 100 -3.09 -2.22 -12.09
C LYS A 100 -3.73 -2.30 -13.49
N PRO A 101 -3.20 -3.07 -14.44
CA PRO A 101 -1.92 -3.79 -14.34
C PRO A 101 -0.74 -2.83 -14.33
N TYR A 102 0.34 -3.22 -13.67
CA TYR A 102 1.50 -2.35 -13.49
C TYR A 102 2.79 -3.00 -13.93
N ASP A 103 3.76 -2.17 -14.30
CA ASP A 103 5.16 -2.55 -14.39
C ASP A 103 5.79 -2.28 -13.02
N ARG A 104 6.48 -3.29 -12.48
CA ARG A 104 7.07 -3.16 -11.13
C ARG A 104 8.09 -2.04 -11.02
N HIS A 105 8.82 -1.77 -12.10
CA HIS A 105 9.79 -0.67 -12.12
C HIS A 105 9.11 0.69 -12.07
N GLU A 106 7.99 0.84 -12.79
CA GLU A 106 7.20 2.08 -12.77
C GLU A 106 6.61 2.34 -11.38
N VAL A 107 6.11 1.30 -10.72
CA VAL A 107 5.58 1.41 -9.35
C VAL A 107 6.68 1.87 -8.40
N MET A 108 7.86 1.28 -8.50
CA MET A 108 8.99 1.66 -7.64
C MET A 108 9.47 3.09 -7.92
N ASP A 109 9.50 3.51 -9.19
CA ASP A 109 9.87 4.88 -9.56
C ASP A 109 8.88 5.89 -8.96
N GLU A 110 7.58 5.61 -9.04
CA GLU A 110 6.56 6.48 -8.46
C GLU A 110 6.64 6.50 -6.93
N PHE A 111 6.85 5.36 -6.30
CA PHE A 111 6.98 5.30 -4.85
C PHE A 111 8.22 6.07 -4.36
N ALA A 112 9.33 5.94 -5.06
CA ALA A 112 10.57 6.63 -4.72
C ALA A 112 10.42 8.16 -4.73
N LYS A 113 9.53 8.69 -5.57
CA LYS A 113 9.26 10.14 -5.62
C LYS A 113 8.57 10.66 -4.35
N LEU A 114 7.99 9.79 -3.54
CA LEU A 114 7.28 10.16 -2.31
C LEU A 114 8.22 10.25 -1.10
N ILE A 115 9.44 9.82 -1.26
CA ILE A 115 10.43 9.72 -0.16
C ILE A 115 11.44 10.90 -0.17
#